data_22e9e9f2ebd5fdba8945711e923fbbab
#
_entry.id   22e9e9f2ebd5fdba8945711e923fbbab
#
_cell.length_a   1.000
_cell.length_b   1.000
_cell.length_c   1.000
_cell.angle_alpha   90.00
_cell.angle_beta   90.00
_cell.angle_gamma   90.00
#
_symmetry.space_group_name_H-M   'P 1'
#
loop_
_entity.id
_entity.type
_entity.pdbx_description
1 polymer ?
#
loop_
_entity_poly.entity_id
_entity_poly.type
_entity_poly.pdbx_seq_one_letter_code
_entity_poly.pdbx_strand_id
1 'polypeptide(L)'
;MDGIDELAQSMLARCASHGHSVAEVADRHAQEALRAELRRLARQWQLRIRTVARDDRVGVTRIDEQPWDDDERAAIERVNDALGDTFHGP
;
A
#
# COMPACT_ATOMS: atom_id res chain seq x y z
N MET A 1 -2.11 -21.60 -0.46
CA MET A 1 -2.10 -20.79 -0.23
C MET A 1 -1.23 -19.92 -0.43
N ASP A 2 -1.37 -19.03 -0.53
CA ASP A 2 -0.58 -18.26 -1.10
C ASP A 2 0.06 -17.33 -0.22
N GLY A 3 1.29 -17.01 -0.37
CA GLY A 3 1.97 -15.99 0.35
C GLY A 3 1.34 -14.63 0.16
N ILE A 4 0.58 -14.48 -0.90
CA ILE A 4 -0.12 -13.22 -1.18
C ILE A 4 -1.11 -12.88 -0.08
N ASP A 5 -1.86 -13.88 0.37
CA ASP A 5 -2.85 -13.64 1.39
C ASP A 5 -2.21 -13.20 2.70
N GLU A 6 -1.18 -13.91 3.11
CA GLU A 6 -0.47 -13.56 4.33
C GLU A 6 0.24 -12.22 4.20
N LEU A 7 0.83 -11.97 3.04
CA LEU A 7 1.51 -10.71 2.81
C LEU A 7 0.53 -9.55 2.88
N ALA A 8 -0.63 -9.71 2.27
CA ALA A 8 -1.64 -8.65 2.30
C ALA A 8 -2.09 -8.37 3.73
N GLN A 9 -2.30 -9.40 4.53
CA GLN A 9 -2.69 -9.21 5.91
C GLN A 9 -1.62 -8.48 6.69
N SER A 10 -0.38 -8.86 6.51
CA SER A 10 0.73 -8.23 7.19
C SER A 10 0.87 -6.77 6.79
N MET A 11 0.78 -6.48 5.50
CA MET A 11 0.88 -5.13 5.00
C MET A 11 -0.26 -4.27 5.52
N LEU A 12 -1.47 -4.81 5.54
CA LEU A 12 -2.61 -4.04 5.98
C LEU A 12 -2.54 -3.76 7.47
N ALA A 13 -2.06 -4.72 8.25
CA ALA A 13 -1.88 -4.51 9.67
C ALA A 13 -0.87 -3.39 9.93
N ARG A 14 0.23 -3.37 9.19
CA ARG A 14 1.20 -2.30 9.32
C ARG A 14 0.62 -0.97 8.87
N CYS A 15 -0.13 -0.99 7.79
CA CYS A 15 -0.75 0.21 7.30
C CYS A 15 -1.72 0.78 8.33
N ALA A 16 -2.48 -0.07 8.99
CA ALA A 16 -3.41 0.39 10.01
C ALA A 16 -2.67 1.01 11.20
N SER A 17 -1.51 0.45 11.55
CA SER A 17 -0.75 0.95 12.70
C SER A 17 0.10 2.16 12.37
N HIS A 18 0.74 2.14 11.21
CA HIS A 18 1.76 3.13 10.87
C HIS A 18 1.37 4.04 9.73
N GLY A 19 0.26 3.78 9.08
CA GLY A 19 -0.22 4.61 8.00
C GLY A 19 0.20 4.16 6.62
N HIS A 20 1.18 3.30 6.51
CA HIS A 20 1.64 2.82 5.20
C HIS A 20 2.45 1.55 5.34
N SER A 21 2.64 0.85 4.22
CA SER A 21 3.49 -0.33 4.16
C SER A 21 3.93 -0.53 2.72
N VAL A 22 5.09 -1.14 2.53
CA VAL A 22 5.64 -1.41 1.21
C VAL A 22 6.24 -2.80 1.21
N ALA A 23 6.07 -3.52 0.09
CA ALA A 23 6.66 -4.85 -0.07
C ALA A 23 7.24 -4.97 -1.46
N GLU A 24 8.27 -5.81 -1.59
CA GLU A 24 8.84 -6.12 -2.88
C GLU A 24 8.08 -7.27 -3.50
N VAL A 25 7.57 -7.06 -4.70
CA VAL A 25 6.83 -8.08 -5.44
C VAL A 25 7.22 -7.89 -6.90
N ALA A 26 8.14 -8.71 -7.38
CA ALA A 26 8.70 -8.50 -8.70
C ALA A 26 7.74 -8.85 -9.83
N ASP A 27 6.87 -9.83 -9.61
CA ASP A 27 5.97 -10.30 -10.64
C ASP A 27 4.75 -9.40 -10.74
N ARG A 28 4.50 -8.89 -11.93
CA ARG A 28 3.38 -7.98 -12.13
C ARG A 28 2.05 -8.64 -11.80
N HIS A 29 1.91 -9.91 -12.15
CA HIS A 29 0.70 -10.64 -11.86
C HIS A 29 0.46 -10.72 -10.35
N ALA A 30 1.54 -10.98 -9.62
CA ALA A 30 1.45 -11.04 -8.16
C ALA A 30 1.17 -9.65 -7.59
N GLN A 31 1.70 -8.60 -8.20
CA GLN A 31 1.41 -7.25 -7.75
C GLN A 31 -0.08 -6.96 -7.83
N GLU A 32 -0.70 -7.34 -8.93
CA GLU A 32 -2.12 -7.08 -9.09
C GLU A 32 -2.95 -7.92 -8.14
N ALA A 33 -2.53 -9.17 -7.94
CA ALA A 33 -3.23 -10.04 -7.00
C ALA A 33 -3.12 -9.46 -5.57
N LEU A 34 -1.94 -8.96 -5.23
CA LEU A 34 -1.74 -8.38 -3.91
C LEU A 34 -2.59 -7.13 -3.71
N ARG A 35 -2.65 -6.27 -4.73
CA ARG A 35 -3.45 -5.06 -4.63
C ARG A 35 -4.93 -5.39 -4.47
N ALA A 36 -5.41 -6.39 -5.22
CA ALA A 36 -6.81 -6.80 -5.10
C ALA A 36 -7.10 -7.34 -3.71
N GLU A 37 -6.17 -8.14 -3.19
CA GLU A 37 -6.35 -8.71 -1.86
C GLU A 37 -6.32 -7.63 -0.78
N LEU A 38 -5.43 -6.65 -0.93
CA LEU A 38 -5.39 -5.54 0.00
C LEU A 38 -6.71 -4.78 0.03
N ARG A 39 -7.30 -4.54 -1.14
CA ARG A 39 -8.58 -3.85 -1.19
C ARG A 39 -9.68 -4.68 -0.57
N ARG A 40 -9.65 -5.98 -0.80
CA ARG A 40 -10.68 -6.86 -0.25
C ARG A 40 -10.60 -6.87 1.28
N LEU A 41 -9.40 -7.02 1.81
CA LEU A 41 -9.21 -7.05 3.26
C LEU A 41 -9.54 -5.68 3.88
N ALA A 42 -9.17 -4.62 3.18
CA ALA A 42 -9.45 -3.28 3.70
C ALA A 42 -10.95 -3.07 3.88
N ARG A 43 -11.75 -3.59 2.96
CA ARG A 43 -13.20 -3.51 3.10
C ARG A 43 -13.68 -4.29 4.31
N GLN A 44 -13.11 -5.48 4.53
CA GLN A 44 -13.49 -6.27 5.69
C GLN A 44 -13.10 -5.57 6.98
N TRP A 45 -11.97 -4.89 6.99
CA TRP A 45 -11.48 -4.21 8.18
C TRP A 45 -12.02 -2.79 8.30
N GLN A 46 -12.82 -2.37 7.33
CA GLN A 46 -13.39 -1.02 7.29
C GLN A 46 -12.29 0.04 7.29
N LEU A 47 -11.27 -0.24 6.52
CA LEU A 47 -10.16 0.69 6.33
C LEU A 47 -10.21 1.27 4.93
N ARG A 48 -9.92 2.54 4.81
CA ARG A 48 -9.79 3.17 3.50
C ARG A 48 -8.32 3.23 3.15
N ILE A 49 -7.98 2.70 1.99
CA ILE A 49 -6.58 2.63 1.59
C ILE A 49 -6.43 3.04 0.14
N ARG A 50 -5.20 3.37 -0.20
CA ARG A 50 -4.78 3.57 -1.58
C ARG A 50 -3.59 2.69 -1.84
N THR A 51 -3.58 1.99 -2.97
CA THR A 51 -2.47 1.12 -3.33
C THR A 51 -1.72 1.70 -4.51
N VAL A 52 -0.42 1.47 -4.53
CA VAL A 52 0.48 1.93 -5.58
C VAL A 52 1.37 0.77 -5.97
N ALA A 53 1.60 0.59 -7.26
CA ALA A 53 2.55 -0.41 -7.73
C ALA A 53 3.56 0.26 -8.62
N ARG A 54 4.84 -0.02 -8.41
CA ARG A 54 5.90 0.59 -9.21
C ARG A 54 7.08 -0.35 -9.28
N ASP A 55 7.52 -0.65 -10.51
CA ASP A 55 8.64 -1.56 -10.72
C ASP A 55 8.38 -2.89 -10.02
N ASP A 56 9.15 -3.22 -9.02
CA ASP A 56 9.01 -4.48 -8.31
C ASP A 56 8.46 -4.29 -6.91
N ARG A 57 7.72 -3.20 -6.67
CA ARG A 57 7.23 -2.91 -5.33
C ARG A 57 5.77 -2.55 -5.34
N VAL A 58 5.11 -2.87 -4.24
CA VAL A 58 3.72 -2.51 -4.02
C VAL A 58 3.63 -1.78 -2.69
N GLY A 59 2.98 -0.64 -2.70
CA GLY A 59 2.77 0.13 -1.49
C GLY A 59 1.30 0.29 -1.20
N VAL A 60 0.98 0.47 0.07
CA VAL A 60 -0.37 0.75 0.51
C VAL A 60 -0.30 1.85 1.56
N THR A 61 -1.23 2.79 1.49
CA THR A 61 -1.31 3.85 2.48
C THR A 61 -2.74 3.98 2.94
N ARG A 62 -2.90 4.33 4.21
CA ARG A 62 -4.21 4.53 4.78
C ARG A 62 -4.71 5.92 4.43
N ILE A 63 -5.99 6.01 4.08
CA ILE A 63 -6.62 7.28 3.79
C ILE A 63 -7.67 7.52 4.85
N ASP A 64 -7.50 8.59 5.60
CA ASP A 64 -8.49 8.94 6.61
C ASP A 64 -9.68 9.58 5.96
N GLU A 65 -10.79 9.56 6.67
CA GLU A 65 -12.00 10.15 6.12
C GLU A 65 -11.94 11.65 6.02
N GLN A 66 -11.05 12.24 6.76
CA GLN A 66 -10.99 13.67 6.77
C GLN A 66 -10.47 14.21 5.46
N PRO A 67 -10.80 15.45 5.15
CA PRO A 67 -10.29 16.06 3.94
C PRO A 67 -8.76 16.05 3.97
N TRP A 68 -8.18 16.33 2.84
CA TRP A 68 -6.75 16.36 2.70
C TRP A 68 -6.13 17.20 3.76
N ASP A 69 -5.18 16.63 4.46
CA ASP A 69 -4.43 17.41 5.42
C ASP A 69 -2.97 16.98 5.31
N ASP A 70 -2.16 17.56 6.16
CA ASP A 70 -0.72 17.32 6.09
C ASP A 70 -0.37 15.87 6.38
N ASP A 71 -1.15 15.22 7.24
CA ASP A 71 -0.87 13.84 7.59
C ASP A 71 -1.05 12.91 6.41
N GLU A 72 -2.11 13.12 5.65
CA GLU A 72 -2.36 12.28 4.50
C GLU A 72 -1.26 12.47 3.45
N ARG A 73 -0.90 13.73 3.22
CA ARG A 73 0.15 14.02 2.26
C ARG A 73 1.47 13.42 2.69
N ALA A 74 1.78 13.51 3.97
CA ALA A 74 3.02 12.95 4.48
C ALA A 74 3.04 11.43 4.33
N ALA A 75 1.90 10.78 4.54
CA ALA A 75 1.83 9.33 4.39
C ALA A 75 2.09 8.92 2.95
N ILE A 76 1.52 9.66 2.00
CA ILE A 76 1.74 9.36 0.60
C ILE A 76 3.20 9.56 0.22
N GLU A 77 3.81 10.61 0.75
CA GLU A 77 5.23 10.86 0.47
C GLU A 77 6.10 9.76 1.02
N ARG A 78 5.77 9.24 2.20
CA ARG A 78 6.55 8.14 2.76
C ARG A 78 6.49 6.91 1.88
N VAL A 79 5.32 6.61 1.34
CA VAL A 79 5.19 5.48 0.43
C VAL A 79 6.02 5.72 -0.82
N ASN A 80 5.96 6.92 -1.37
CA ASN A 80 6.73 7.24 -2.56
C ASN A 80 8.23 7.12 -2.31
N ASP A 81 8.70 7.60 -1.16
CA ASP A 81 10.10 7.48 -0.82
C ASP A 81 10.52 6.03 -0.71
N ALA A 82 9.69 5.21 -0.08
CA ALA A 82 9.99 3.80 0.08
C ALA A 82 10.01 3.08 -1.25
N LEU A 83 9.21 3.54 -2.21
CA LEU A 83 9.18 2.94 -3.53
C LEU A 83 10.36 3.35 -4.40
N GLY A 84 11.05 4.42 -4.01
CA GLY A 84 12.28 4.77 -4.68
C GLY A 84 12.17 6.02 -5.51
N ASP A 85 13.32 6.45 -6.02
CA ASP A 85 13.42 7.71 -6.73
C ASP A 85 12.73 7.72 -8.06
N THR A 86 12.33 6.58 -8.56
CA THR A 86 11.68 6.55 -9.85
C THR A 86 10.40 7.36 -9.86
N PHE A 87 9.84 7.59 -8.70
CA PHE A 87 8.67 8.42 -8.63
C PHE A 87 8.94 9.87 -8.83
N HIS A 88 10.17 10.24 -8.69
CA HIS A 88 10.49 11.63 -8.86
C HIS A 88 10.73 11.94 -10.29
N GLY A 89 10.43 11.20 -11.12
CA GLY A 89 10.51 11.32 -12.46
C GLY A 89 11.03 12.54 -12.91
N PRO A 90 11.36 12.67 -14.05
CA PRO A 90 11.97 13.86 -14.56
C PRO A 90 11.02 14.91 -14.65
#